data_faf03dbc0f145715c3c843a77e12e94c
#
_entry.id   faf03dbc0f145715c3c843a77e12e94c
#
_cell.length_a   1.000
_cell.length_b   1.000
_cell.length_c   1.000
_cell.angle_alpha   90.00
_cell.angle_beta   90.00
_cell.angle_gamma   90.00
#
_symmetry.space_group_name_H-M   'P 1'
#
loop_
_entity.id
_entity.type
_entity.pdbx_description
1 polymer ?
#
loop_
_entity_poly.entity_id
_entity_poly.type
_entity_poly.pdbx_seq_one_letter_code
_entity_poly.pdbx_strand_id
1 'polypeptide(L)'
;MLLSTVNSPLPHERWLSRSRNWALSAQARWYGEAQSPPPGSFTDNLQGLGIALVAAQRAEIPVILVDNAQASLDKGLKFADKLLEKDVAKSRITEEVAKATRERLRPTTQMEDLSDVDFVIEAVPEIPSLKAKIFAQLAEICPKHAILATNTSSISITKIAAATTKDANDTSASSRVISTHFMNPVPVQKGVEIISGLQTSQSTVDAALDFVKKMGKVPSVSADSPGFLANRILMPYINEAIICLETGVGQKEDIDNIMKNGTNVPMGPLQLADFIGLDTCLAIMETLYQGLGDSKYRPSVLLRQYVDAGWLGKKSGRGFYNY
;
A
#
# COMPACT_ATOMS: atom_id res chain seq x y z
N MET A 1 19.86 50.38 -0.04
CA MET A 1 19.09 50.01 1.15
C MET A 1 17.64 50.20 0.84
N LEU A 2 16.97 49.14 0.39
CA LEU A 2 15.50 49.06 0.28
C LEU A 2 15.15 47.58 0.26
N LEU A 3 14.71 47.07 1.40
CA LEU A 3 14.08 45.73 1.60
C LEU A 3 12.66 45.84 1.09
N SER A 4 12.31 45.10 0.04
CA SER A 4 10.90 44.79 -0.29
C SER A 4 10.66 43.32 0.04
N THR A 5 9.97 43.09 1.12
CA THR A 5 9.37 41.81 1.45
C THR A 5 8.18 41.59 0.53
N VAL A 6 8.34 40.72 -0.43
CA VAL A 6 7.20 40.17 -1.17
C VAL A 6 6.70 38.97 -0.37
N ASN A 7 5.63 39.17 0.37
CA ASN A 7 4.79 38.11 0.93
C ASN A 7 4.05 37.42 -0.21
N SER A 8 4.65 36.40 -0.80
CA SER A 8 3.91 35.41 -1.59
C SER A 8 3.46 34.33 -0.62
N PRO A 9 2.16 34.01 -0.53
CA PRO A 9 1.74 32.84 0.24
C PRO A 9 2.37 31.62 -0.40
N LEU A 10 3.00 30.81 0.44
CA LEU A 10 3.64 29.54 0.07
C LEU A 10 2.60 28.65 -0.67
N PRO A 11 3.02 27.80 -1.61
CA PRO A 11 2.13 26.90 -2.38
C PRO A 11 1.24 26.01 -1.49
N HIS A 12 1.61 25.84 -0.22
CA HIS A 12 0.96 25.02 0.79
C HIS A 12 -0.50 25.40 1.08
N GLU A 13 -0.83 26.69 1.14
CA GLU A 13 -2.19 27.13 1.51
C GLU A 13 -3.21 26.93 0.38
N ARG A 14 -2.78 26.81 -0.87
CA ARG A 14 -3.68 26.57 -2.02
C ARG A 14 -4.25 25.15 -2.06
N TRP A 15 -3.57 24.16 -1.47
CA TRP A 15 -4.02 22.77 -1.44
C TRP A 15 -5.15 22.53 -0.45
N LEU A 16 -5.21 23.29 0.62
CA LEU A 16 -6.16 23.10 1.72
C LEU A 16 -7.52 23.80 1.50
N SER A 17 -7.61 24.75 0.55
CA SER A 17 -8.80 25.61 0.38
C SER A 17 -9.78 25.16 -0.70
N ARG A 18 -9.50 24.09 -1.45
CA ARG A 18 -10.40 23.56 -2.48
C ARG A 18 -10.91 22.20 -2.07
N SER A 19 -12.21 22.08 -1.82
CA SER A 19 -12.92 20.80 -1.72
C SER A 19 -12.91 20.12 -3.09
N ARG A 20 -11.95 19.20 -3.35
CA ARG A 20 -11.81 18.53 -4.63
C ARG A 20 -11.83 17.01 -4.48
N ASN A 21 -12.18 16.34 -5.58
CA ASN A 21 -12.39 14.92 -5.67
C ASN A 21 -11.06 14.13 -5.57
N TRP A 22 -11.07 13.06 -4.79
CA TRP A 22 -9.94 12.15 -4.64
C TRP A 22 -10.30 10.82 -5.27
N ALA A 23 -9.36 10.18 -5.93
CA ALA A 23 -9.60 8.92 -6.60
C ALA A 23 -8.71 7.80 -6.07
N LEU A 24 -9.31 6.65 -5.88
CA LEU A 24 -8.62 5.42 -5.54
C LEU A 24 -8.88 4.40 -6.64
N SER A 25 -7.81 3.98 -7.33
CA SER A 25 -7.87 2.92 -8.32
C SER A 25 -7.58 1.58 -7.64
N ALA A 26 -8.63 0.81 -7.36
CA ALA A 26 -8.52 -0.57 -6.94
C ALA A 26 -8.89 -1.47 -8.12
N GLN A 27 -7.93 -1.92 -8.92
CA GLN A 27 -8.20 -2.82 -10.06
C GLN A 27 -7.97 -4.29 -9.69
N ALA A 28 -9.05 -5.07 -9.77
CA ALA A 28 -8.96 -6.51 -9.89
C ALA A 28 -9.21 -6.91 -11.35
N ARG A 29 -8.16 -7.40 -12.03
CA ARG A 29 -8.17 -8.01 -13.36
C ARG A 29 -8.16 -7.07 -14.57
N TRP A 30 -6.94 -6.80 -15.06
CA TRP A 30 -6.63 -6.65 -16.47
C TRP A 30 -5.86 -7.89 -16.95
N TYR A 31 -6.56 -8.98 -17.23
CA TYR A 31 -6.00 -10.13 -17.96
C TYR A 31 -6.88 -10.40 -19.17
N GLY A 32 -6.32 -10.15 -20.37
CA GLY A 32 -6.71 -10.89 -21.55
C GLY A 32 -6.31 -12.35 -21.35
N GLU A 33 -7.17 -13.24 -21.79
CA GLU A 33 -7.11 -14.70 -21.76
C GLU A 33 -5.69 -15.29 -21.58
N ALA A 34 -5.36 -15.76 -20.36
CA ALA A 34 -4.63 -16.97 -20.01
C ALA A 34 -4.22 -16.94 -18.53
N GLN A 35 -4.64 -17.97 -17.82
CA GLN A 35 -4.29 -18.40 -16.45
C GLN A 35 -5.00 -17.68 -15.30
N SER A 36 -5.75 -18.48 -14.56
CA SER A 36 -6.35 -18.11 -13.28
C SER A 36 -5.27 -17.59 -12.34
N PRO A 37 -5.50 -16.46 -11.64
CA PRO A 37 -4.55 -15.98 -10.65
C PRO A 37 -4.43 -16.99 -9.52
N PRO A 38 -3.24 -17.11 -8.89
CA PRO A 38 -3.06 -17.96 -7.73
C PRO A 38 -4.00 -17.52 -6.60
N PRO A 39 -4.45 -18.45 -5.73
CA PRO A 39 -5.29 -18.15 -4.58
C PRO A 39 -4.51 -17.26 -3.60
N GLY A 40 -4.78 -15.98 -3.61
CA GLY A 40 -4.12 -14.93 -2.80
C GLY A 40 -4.64 -13.53 -3.12
N SER A 41 -5.31 -13.35 -4.25
CA SER A 41 -5.77 -12.05 -4.77
C SER A 41 -6.92 -11.41 -3.97
N PHE A 42 -7.44 -12.04 -2.92
CA PHE A 42 -8.53 -11.51 -2.12
C PHE A 42 -8.07 -10.41 -1.15
N THR A 43 -6.80 -10.44 -0.73
CA THR A 43 -6.23 -9.46 0.22
C THR A 43 -5.90 -8.13 -0.44
N ASP A 44 -5.49 -8.12 -1.71
CA ASP A 44 -5.08 -6.90 -2.41
C ASP A 44 -6.28 -5.99 -2.71
N ASN A 45 -7.42 -6.56 -3.10
CA ASN A 45 -8.66 -5.81 -3.32
C ASN A 45 -9.21 -5.18 -2.03
N LEU A 46 -8.93 -5.76 -0.86
CA LEU A 46 -9.36 -5.23 0.43
C LEU A 46 -8.48 -4.05 0.88
N GLN A 47 -7.23 -3.98 0.43
CA GLN A 47 -6.31 -2.91 0.83
C GLN A 47 -6.74 -1.57 0.20
N GLY A 48 -7.03 -1.54 -1.10
CA GLY A 48 -7.56 -0.35 -1.77
C GLY A 48 -8.86 0.15 -1.13
N LEU A 49 -9.81 -0.75 -0.85
CA LEU A 49 -11.04 -0.39 -0.14
C LEU A 49 -10.77 0.15 1.27
N GLY A 50 -9.81 -0.43 1.99
CA GLY A 50 -9.38 0.06 3.31
C GLY A 50 -8.84 1.48 3.26
N ILE A 51 -8.04 1.82 2.24
CA ILE A 51 -7.52 3.17 2.01
C ILE A 51 -8.69 4.13 1.72
N ALA A 52 -9.62 3.73 0.84
CA ALA A 52 -10.80 4.52 0.50
C ALA A 52 -11.67 4.84 1.71
N LEU A 53 -11.97 3.82 2.53
CA LEU A 53 -12.76 3.99 3.75
C LEU A 53 -12.10 4.96 4.73
N VAL A 54 -10.78 4.83 4.94
CA VAL A 54 -10.06 5.73 5.84
C VAL A 54 -10.02 7.15 5.27
N ALA A 55 -9.82 7.33 3.97
CA ALA A 55 -9.89 8.63 3.32
C ALA A 55 -11.28 9.28 3.46
N ALA A 56 -12.34 8.54 3.14
CA ALA A 56 -13.71 9.03 3.24
C ALA A 56 -14.14 9.33 4.69
N GLN A 57 -13.68 8.52 5.66
CA GLN A 57 -14.09 8.64 7.06
C GLN A 57 -13.27 9.66 7.83
N ARG A 58 -11.92 9.66 7.67
CA ARG A 58 -11.01 10.47 8.49
C ARG A 58 -10.63 11.78 7.86
N ALA A 59 -10.38 11.76 6.55
CA ALA A 59 -10.10 13.00 5.82
C ALA A 59 -11.36 13.69 5.32
N GLU A 60 -12.53 13.03 5.43
CA GLU A 60 -13.85 13.54 5.04
C GLU A 60 -13.95 14.03 3.60
N ILE A 61 -13.23 13.35 2.69
CA ILE A 61 -13.14 13.71 1.28
C ILE A 61 -13.97 12.75 0.40
N PRO A 62 -14.50 13.23 -0.73
CA PRO A 62 -15.09 12.38 -1.77
C PRO A 62 -14.02 11.44 -2.34
N VAL A 63 -14.36 10.18 -2.57
CA VAL A 63 -13.48 9.16 -3.10
C VAL A 63 -14.14 8.45 -4.28
N ILE A 64 -13.46 8.44 -5.42
CA ILE A 64 -13.87 7.65 -6.59
C ILE A 64 -13.17 6.30 -6.51
N LEU A 65 -13.96 5.22 -6.48
CA LEU A 65 -13.49 3.84 -6.51
C LEU A 65 -13.53 3.34 -7.94
N VAL A 66 -12.36 3.08 -8.54
CA VAL A 66 -12.26 2.56 -9.90
C VAL A 66 -11.87 1.10 -9.88
N ASP A 67 -12.66 0.26 -10.55
CA ASP A 67 -12.33 -1.15 -10.83
C ASP A 67 -12.89 -1.51 -12.21
N ASN A 68 -12.19 -2.35 -12.98
CA ASN A 68 -12.65 -2.77 -14.30
C ASN A 68 -13.84 -3.73 -14.27
N ALA A 69 -14.19 -4.28 -13.10
CA ALA A 69 -15.27 -5.21 -12.90
C ALA A 69 -16.33 -4.66 -11.95
N GLN A 70 -17.54 -4.41 -12.45
CA GLN A 70 -18.67 -3.95 -11.62
C GLN A 70 -18.94 -4.88 -10.44
N ALA A 71 -18.82 -6.20 -10.63
CA ALA A 71 -19.00 -7.18 -9.55
C ALA A 71 -17.99 -7.02 -8.40
N SER A 72 -16.77 -6.56 -8.69
CA SER A 72 -15.75 -6.24 -7.67
C SER A 72 -16.14 -5.01 -6.87
N LEU A 73 -16.61 -3.95 -7.54
CA LEU A 73 -17.14 -2.75 -6.90
C LEU A 73 -18.32 -3.05 -5.99
N ASP A 74 -19.31 -3.81 -6.47
CA ASP A 74 -20.49 -4.17 -5.70
C ASP A 74 -20.12 -5.00 -4.46
N LYS A 75 -19.20 -5.95 -4.59
CA LYS A 75 -18.69 -6.75 -3.49
C LYS A 75 -17.91 -5.90 -2.49
N GLY A 76 -17.07 -4.98 -3.00
CA GLY A 76 -16.31 -4.04 -2.18
C GLY A 76 -17.21 -3.13 -1.36
N LEU A 77 -18.23 -2.53 -1.98
CA LEU A 77 -19.18 -1.67 -1.29
C LEU A 77 -20.01 -2.40 -0.24
N LYS A 78 -20.47 -3.62 -0.53
CA LYS A 78 -21.17 -4.47 0.46
C LYS A 78 -20.25 -4.80 1.66
N PHE A 79 -18.95 -4.96 1.40
CA PHE A 79 -17.98 -5.19 2.47
C PHE A 79 -17.72 -3.90 3.27
N ALA A 80 -17.66 -2.74 2.61
CA ALA A 80 -17.57 -1.44 3.26
C ALA A 80 -18.76 -1.21 4.22
N ASP A 81 -19.99 -1.48 3.74
CA ASP A 81 -21.22 -1.38 4.54
C ASP A 81 -21.13 -2.23 5.81
N LYS A 82 -20.69 -3.50 5.71
CA LYS A 82 -20.49 -4.38 6.86
C LYS A 82 -19.44 -3.87 7.85
N LEU A 83 -18.37 -3.24 7.36
CA LEU A 83 -17.34 -2.67 8.23
C LEU A 83 -17.87 -1.46 8.99
N LEU A 84 -18.61 -0.59 8.32
CA LEU A 84 -19.24 0.59 8.92
C LEU A 84 -20.28 0.18 9.97
N GLU A 85 -21.17 -0.77 9.65
CA GLU A 85 -22.14 -1.35 10.60
C GLU A 85 -21.46 -1.93 11.84
N LYS A 86 -20.36 -2.66 11.65
CA LYS A 86 -19.56 -3.23 12.75
C LYS A 86 -18.93 -2.15 13.63
N ASP A 87 -18.49 -1.04 13.04
CA ASP A 87 -17.91 0.07 13.80
C ASP A 87 -18.97 0.88 14.56
N VAL A 88 -20.17 1.04 14.01
CA VAL A 88 -21.34 1.58 14.71
C VAL A 88 -21.74 0.67 15.88
N ALA A 89 -21.89 -0.64 15.64
CA ALA A 89 -22.26 -1.61 16.68
C ALA A 89 -21.25 -1.67 17.84
N LYS A 90 -19.97 -1.31 17.57
CA LYS A 90 -18.91 -1.20 18.59
C LYS A 90 -18.75 0.21 19.17
N SER A 91 -19.65 1.12 18.85
CA SER A 91 -19.62 2.53 19.28
C SER A 91 -18.32 3.25 18.94
N ARG A 92 -17.66 2.87 17.84
CA ARG A 92 -16.44 3.52 17.34
C ARG A 92 -16.74 4.76 16.51
N ILE A 93 -17.90 4.74 15.83
CA ILE A 93 -18.47 5.84 15.04
C ILE A 93 -19.97 5.90 15.27
N THR A 94 -20.58 7.02 14.94
CA THR A 94 -22.06 7.17 14.95
C THR A 94 -22.66 6.72 13.62
N GLU A 95 -23.98 6.52 13.57
CA GLU A 95 -24.70 6.19 12.33
C GLU A 95 -24.58 7.31 11.30
N GLU A 96 -24.60 8.58 11.72
CA GLU A 96 -24.43 9.74 10.83
C GLU A 96 -23.04 9.73 10.18
N VAL A 97 -21.98 9.41 10.93
CA VAL A 97 -20.62 9.29 10.40
C VAL A 97 -20.52 8.12 9.42
N ALA A 98 -21.14 6.98 9.72
CA ALA A 98 -21.16 5.83 8.84
C ALA A 98 -21.87 6.17 7.51
N LYS A 99 -23.04 6.79 7.58
CA LYS A 99 -23.81 7.23 6.41
C LYS A 99 -23.02 8.23 5.56
N ALA A 100 -22.50 9.28 6.17
CA ALA A 100 -21.70 10.29 5.49
C ALA A 100 -20.44 9.69 4.84
N THR A 101 -19.77 8.73 5.49
CA THR A 101 -18.63 8.01 4.92
C THR A 101 -19.03 7.24 3.67
N ARG A 102 -20.16 6.52 3.74
CA ARG A 102 -20.66 5.73 2.61
C ARG A 102 -21.06 6.59 1.42
N GLU A 103 -21.67 7.74 1.64
CA GLU A 103 -22.07 8.72 0.61
C GLU A 103 -20.87 9.32 -0.13
N ARG A 104 -19.70 9.41 0.51
CA ARG A 104 -18.46 9.89 -0.11
C ARG A 104 -17.82 8.86 -1.05
N LEU A 105 -18.24 7.59 -1.04
CA LEU A 105 -17.69 6.54 -1.90
C LEU A 105 -18.48 6.43 -3.21
N ARG A 106 -17.90 6.84 -4.31
CA ARG A 106 -18.48 6.76 -5.66
C ARG A 106 -17.79 5.66 -6.48
N PRO A 107 -18.46 4.53 -6.79
CA PRO A 107 -17.90 3.50 -7.65
C PRO A 107 -18.02 3.87 -9.13
N THR A 108 -17.04 3.47 -9.93
CA THR A 108 -17.07 3.56 -11.40
C THR A 108 -16.18 2.50 -12.04
N THR A 109 -16.52 2.10 -13.26
CA THR A 109 -15.67 1.25 -14.11
C THR A 109 -14.88 2.05 -15.14
N GLN A 110 -15.02 3.37 -15.15
CA GLN A 110 -14.41 4.26 -16.14
C GLN A 110 -13.22 5.01 -15.55
N MET A 111 -12.03 4.87 -16.14
CA MET A 111 -10.85 5.62 -15.70
C MET A 111 -10.96 7.12 -16.03
N GLU A 112 -11.74 7.46 -17.04
CA GLU A 112 -12.00 8.83 -17.49
C GLU A 112 -12.67 9.70 -16.39
N ASP A 113 -13.36 9.07 -15.45
CA ASP A 113 -13.93 9.75 -14.27
C ASP A 113 -12.85 10.34 -13.35
N LEU A 114 -11.57 10.00 -13.57
CA LEU A 114 -10.40 10.55 -12.88
C LEU A 114 -9.90 11.87 -13.49
N SER A 115 -10.57 12.41 -14.50
CA SER A 115 -10.17 13.64 -15.21
C SER A 115 -10.25 14.92 -14.37
N ASP A 116 -10.86 14.89 -13.17
CA ASP A 116 -10.99 16.04 -12.24
C ASP A 116 -10.61 15.68 -10.79
N VAL A 117 -9.56 14.87 -10.62
CA VAL A 117 -9.07 14.47 -9.29
C VAL A 117 -7.76 15.16 -8.96
N ASP A 118 -7.49 15.36 -7.66
CA ASP A 118 -6.23 15.95 -7.19
C ASP A 118 -5.20 14.90 -6.78
N PHE A 119 -5.65 13.68 -6.44
CA PHE A 119 -4.78 12.63 -5.93
C PHE A 119 -5.32 11.25 -6.32
N VAL A 120 -4.48 10.39 -6.85
CA VAL A 120 -4.81 8.99 -7.17
C VAL A 120 -3.94 8.08 -6.32
N ILE A 121 -4.51 7.00 -5.77
CA ILE A 121 -3.74 5.91 -5.15
C ILE A 121 -4.05 4.64 -5.92
N GLU A 122 -3.07 4.07 -6.57
CA GLU A 122 -3.17 2.79 -7.23
C GLU A 122 -2.87 1.66 -6.23
N ALA A 123 -3.76 0.68 -6.14
CA ALA A 123 -3.67 -0.48 -5.26
C ALA A 123 -4.05 -1.78 -6.00
N VAL A 124 -3.52 -1.94 -7.24
CA VAL A 124 -3.72 -3.15 -8.05
C VAL A 124 -2.68 -4.22 -7.68
N PRO A 125 -2.84 -5.49 -8.14
CA PRO A 125 -1.86 -6.55 -7.91
C PRO A 125 -0.42 -6.14 -8.28
N GLU A 126 0.55 -6.71 -7.57
CA GLU A 126 1.97 -6.35 -7.63
C GLU A 126 2.63 -6.87 -8.93
N ILE A 127 2.15 -6.37 -10.08
CA ILE A 127 2.60 -6.76 -11.42
C ILE A 127 3.20 -5.52 -12.10
N PRO A 128 4.53 -5.47 -12.34
CA PRO A 128 5.19 -4.29 -12.86
C PRO A 128 4.64 -3.77 -14.19
N SER A 129 4.33 -4.66 -15.15
CA SER A 129 3.78 -4.29 -16.46
C SER A 129 2.37 -3.72 -16.36
N LEU A 130 1.55 -4.21 -15.41
CA LEU A 130 0.21 -3.69 -15.18
C LEU A 130 0.27 -2.28 -14.60
N LYS A 131 1.09 -2.08 -13.55
CA LYS A 131 1.27 -0.76 -12.94
C LYS A 131 1.83 0.26 -13.93
N ALA A 132 2.84 -0.11 -14.73
CA ALA A 132 3.39 0.75 -15.78
C ALA A 132 2.31 1.20 -16.77
N LYS A 133 1.45 0.28 -17.24
CA LYS A 133 0.34 0.60 -18.15
C LYS A 133 -0.66 1.56 -17.51
N ILE A 134 -1.04 1.31 -16.26
CA ILE A 134 -1.99 2.16 -15.52
C ILE A 134 -1.41 3.57 -15.34
N PHE A 135 -0.15 3.69 -14.93
CA PHE A 135 0.48 4.99 -14.73
C PHE A 135 0.65 5.79 -16.02
N ALA A 136 0.91 5.12 -17.15
CA ALA A 136 0.89 5.78 -18.46
C ALA A 136 -0.50 6.37 -18.78
N GLN A 137 -1.58 5.61 -18.52
CA GLN A 137 -2.95 6.08 -18.71
C GLN A 137 -3.32 7.22 -17.74
N LEU A 138 -2.97 7.09 -16.45
CA LEU A 138 -3.24 8.13 -15.45
C LEU A 138 -2.52 9.44 -15.78
N ALA A 139 -1.32 9.37 -16.36
CA ALA A 139 -0.58 10.56 -16.78
C ALA A 139 -1.31 11.35 -17.89
N GLU A 140 -2.06 10.66 -18.75
CA GLU A 140 -2.86 11.24 -19.84
C GLU A 140 -4.22 11.76 -19.34
N ILE A 141 -4.90 10.99 -18.46
CA ILE A 141 -6.28 11.27 -18.03
C ILE A 141 -6.32 12.32 -16.93
N CYS A 142 -5.45 12.18 -15.91
CA CYS A 142 -5.51 13.02 -14.73
C CYS A 142 -4.98 14.43 -14.97
N PRO A 143 -5.52 15.45 -14.26
CA PRO A 143 -5.01 16.81 -14.35
C PRO A 143 -3.51 16.89 -14.07
N LYS A 144 -2.81 17.83 -14.69
CA LYS A 144 -1.35 18.00 -14.53
C LYS A 144 -0.89 18.27 -13.09
N HIS A 145 -1.79 18.72 -12.23
CA HIS A 145 -1.50 18.95 -10.81
C HIS A 145 -1.76 17.72 -9.93
N ALA A 146 -2.46 16.71 -10.45
CA ALA A 146 -2.82 15.54 -9.66
C ALA A 146 -1.61 14.69 -9.28
N ILE A 147 -1.53 14.28 -8.03
CA ILE A 147 -0.51 13.34 -7.55
C ILE A 147 -0.90 11.93 -7.95
N LEU A 148 0.04 11.18 -8.48
CA LEU A 148 -0.13 9.79 -8.89
C LEU A 148 0.62 8.89 -7.92
N ALA A 149 -0.07 8.39 -6.90
CA ALA A 149 0.52 7.52 -5.90
C ALA A 149 0.28 6.04 -6.22
N THR A 150 1.23 5.19 -5.87
CA THR A 150 1.11 3.72 -5.86
C THR A 150 1.18 3.18 -4.43
N ASN A 151 0.45 2.12 -4.15
CA ASN A 151 0.55 1.38 -2.88
C ASN A 151 1.40 0.12 -3.04
N THR A 152 2.42 0.16 -3.89
CA THR A 152 3.35 -0.96 -4.08
C THR A 152 4.15 -1.24 -2.82
N SER A 153 4.46 -2.52 -2.59
CA SER A 153 5.32 -2.98 -1.50
C SER A 153 6.77 -3.25 -1.93
N SER A 154 7.04 -3.33 -3.25
CA SER A 154 8.34 -3.81 -3.73
C SER A 154 8.81 -3.24 -5.06
N ILE A 155 7.89 -2.69 -5.88
CA ILE A 155 8.24 -2.19 -7.22
C ILE A 155 8.85 -0.80 -7.10
N SER A 156 9.99 -0.57 -7.79
CA SER A 156 10.67 0.72 -7.82
C SER A 156 9.75 1.85 -8.32
N ILE A 157 9.69 2.92 -7.55
CA ILE A 157 8.91 4.12 -7.87
C ILE A 157 9.51 4.83 -9.08
N THR A 158 10.84 4.81 -9.20
CA THR A 158 11.57 5.32 -10.38
C THR A 158 11.12 4.63 -11.67
N LYS A 159 10.93 3.29 -11.64
CA LYS A 159 10.42 2.52 -12.80
C LYS A 159 8.98 2.88 -13.13
N ILE A 160 8.12 3.01 -12.12
CA ILE A 160 6.70 3.40 -12.31
C ILE A 160 6.63 4.81 -12.89
N ALA A 161 7.41 5.75 -12.34
CA ALA A 161 7.47 7.13 -12.82
C ALA A 161 7.95 7.21 -14.26
N ALA A 162 8.96 6.43 -14.65
CA ALA A 162 9.45 6.37 -16.03
C ALA A 162 8.38 5.91 -17.04
N ALA A 163 7.38 5.15 -16.62
CA ALA A 163 6.29 4.69 -17.48
C ALA A 163 5.28 5.81 -17.83
N THR A 164 5.31 6.94 -17.15
CA THR A 164 4.37 8.07 -17.39
C THR A 164 4.74 8.95 -18.59
N THR A 165 5.91 8.78 -19.17
CA THR A 165 6.39 9.55 -20.32
C THR A 165 7.17 8.66 -21.29
N LYS A 166 7.19 9.05 -22.57
CA LYS A 166 8.06 8.44 -23.59
C LYS A 166 9.38 9.21 -23.77
N ASP A 167 9.42 10.45 -23.31
CA ASP A 167 10.61 11.30 -23.32
C ASP A 167 11.22 11.37 -21.91
N ALA A 168 12.40 10.81 -21.73
CA ALA A 168 13.11 10.80 -20.45
C ALA A 168 13.46 12.21 -19.93
N ASN A 169 13.47 13.22 -20.80
CA ASN A 169 13.72 14.62 -20.43
C ASN A 169 12.44 15.35 -19.99
N ASP A 170 11.27 14.82 -20.33
CA ASP A 170 10.00 15.37 -19.84
C ASP A 170 9.65 14.78 -18.47
N THR A 171 9.91 15.55 -17.43
CA THR A 171 9.61 15.18 -16.05
C THR A 171 8.24 15.65 -15.58
N SER A 172 7.42 16.26 -16.42
CA SER A 172 6.14 16.87 -16.05
C SER A 172 5.15 15.87 -15.42
N ALA A 173 5.09 14.65 -15.92
CA ALA A 173 4.27 13.59 -15.37
C ALA A 173 5.02 12.76 -14.29
N SER A 174 6.28 12.39 -14.53
CA SER A 174 7.06 11.56 -13.63
C SER A 174 7.37 12.24 -12.28
N SER A 175 7.49 13.58 -12.25
CA SER A 175 7.76 14.34 -11.03
C SER A 175 6.60 14.30 -10.00
N ARG A 176 5.40 13.92 -10.41
CA ARG A 176 4.21 13.78 -9.56
C ARG A 176 3.87 12.34 -9.17
N VAL A 177 4.77 11.40 -9.50
CA VAL A 177 4.66 9.99 -9.10
C VAL A 177 5.35 9.76 -7.76
N ILE A 178 4.66 9.04 -6.86
CA ILE A 178 5.14 8.74 -5.51
C ILE A 178 4.56 7.41 -5.04
N SER A 179 5.12 6.78 -4.00
CA SER A 179 4.41 5.72 -3.30
C SER A 179 3.86 6.21 -1.96
N THR A 180 2.63 5.77 -1.66
CA THR A 180 2.03 5.81 -0.34
C THR A 180 1.73 4.38 0.07
N HIS A 181 2.72 3.73 0.69
CA HIS A 181 2.65 2.33 1.09
C HIS A 181 1.97 2.21 2.45
N PHE A 182 0.70 1.87 2.44
CA PHE A 182 -0.12 1.68 3.65
C PHE A 182 0.13 0.31 4.28
N MET A 183 0.40 0.29 5.58
CA MET A 183 0.52 -0.95 6.33
C MET A 183 -0.83 -1.65 6.46
N ASN A 184 -0.87 -2.96 6.27
CA ASN A 184 -2.09 -3.78 6.33
C ASN A 184 -2.30 -4.34 7.77
N PRO A 185 -3.53 -4.34 8.31
CA PRO A 185 -4.80 -3.82 7.78
C PRO A 185 -4.90 -2.28 7.88
N VAL A 186 -5.26 -1.63 6.77
CA VAL A 186 -5.26 -0.16 6.67
C VAL A 186 -6.08 0.55 7.76
N PRO A 187 -7.29 0.11 8.15
CA PRO A 187 -8.05 0.77 9.22
C PRO A 187 -7.37 0.72 10.58
N VAL A 188 -6.50 -0.27 10.81
CA VAL A 188 -5.86 -0.53 12.13
C VAL A 188 -4.48 0.09 12.21
N GLN A 189 -3.65 -0.14 11.18
CA GLN A 189 -2.27 0.32 11.17
C GLN A 189 -2.19 1.81 10.91
N LYS A 190 -1.36 2.50 11.73
CA LYS A 190 -1.18 3.96 11.60
C LYS A 190 -0.08 4.33 10.62
N GLY A 191 0.94 3.48 10.45
CA GLY A 191 2.10 3.77 9.62
C GLY A 191 1.79 3.78 8.13
N VAL A 192 2.36 4.74 7.41
CA VAL A 192 2.37 4.81 5.94
C VAL A 192 3.76 5.24 5.51
N GLU A 193 4.40 4.47 4.65
CA GLU A 193 5.67 4.89 4.05
C GLU A 193 5.39 5.78 2.84
N ILE A 194 6.13 6.87 2.76
CA ILE A 194 6.15 7.81 1.62
C ILE A 194 7.47 7.61 0.90
N ILE A 195 7.43 7.05 -0.30
CA ILE A 195 8.63 6.69 -1.04
C ILE A 195 8.71 7.50 -2.34
N SER A 196 9.76 8.27 -2.49
CA SER A 196 10.03 9.06 -3.70
C SER A 196 10.99 8.32 -4.64
N GLY A 197 10.63 8.26 -5.94
CA GLY A 197 11.56 7.88 -7.00
C GLY A 197 12.53 9.02 -7.33
N LEU A 198 13.47 8.75 -8.24
CA LEU A 198 14.46 9.76 -8.68
C LEU A 198 13.80 11.02 -9.28
N GLN A 199 12.65 10.86 -9.95
CA GLN A 199 11.95 11.95 -10.63
C GLN A 199 10.99 12.72 -9.72
N THR A 200 10.63 12.16 -8.54
CA THR A 200 9.62 12.73 -7.65
C THR A 200 10.01 14.12 -7.16
N SER A 201 9.15 15.11 -7.35
CA SER A 201 9.39 16.48 -6.87
C SER A 201 9.16 16.61 -5.37
N GLN A 202 9.82 17.59 -4.73
CA GLN A 202 9.60 17.87 -3.31
C GLN A 202 8.14 18.27 -3.03
N SER A 203 7.51 19.03 -3.92
CA SER A 203 6.09 19.40 -3.77
C SER A 203 5.16 18.19 -3.79
N THR A 204 5.48 17.13 -4.54
CA THR A 204 4.76 15.86 -4.51
C THR A 204 4.91 15.15 -3.18
N VAL A 205 6.12 15.14 -2.61
CA VAL A 205 6.39 14.57 -1.27
C VAL A 205 5.58 15.30 -0.21
N ASP A 206 5.64 16.64 -0.21
CA ASP A 206 4.93 17.47 0.77
C ASP A 206 3.41 17.26 0.70
N ALA A 207 2.85 17.23 -0.51
CA ALA A 207 1.42 16.95 -0.71
C ALA A 207 1.01 15.55 -0.22
N ALA A 208 1.84 14.53 -0.46
CA ALA A 208 1.57 13.17 0.02
C ALA A 208 1.64 13.08 1.55
N LEU A 209 2.61 13.75 2.18
CA LEU A 209 2.74 13.84 3.63
C LEU A 209 1.50 14.47 4.27
N ASP A 210 1.04 15.59 3.73
CA ASP A 210 -0.13 16.30 4.23
C ASP A 210 -1.41 15.49 4.06
N PHE A 211 -1.57 14.85 2.91
CA PHE A 211 -2.70 13.96 2.66
C PHE A 211 -2.77 12.81 3.65
N VAL A 212 -1.66 12.11 3.84
CA VAL A 212 -1.58 10.96 4.77
C VAL A 212 -1.85 11.40 6.22
N LYS A 213 -1.34 12.56 6.65
CA LYS A 213 -1.67 13.14 7.96
C LYS A 213 -3.17 13.46 8.10
N LYS A 214 -3.78 14.02 7.05
CA LYS A 214 -5.23 14.30 7.03
C LYS A 214 -6.08 13.04 7.17
N MET A 215 -5.59 11.89 6.69
CA MET A 215 -6.20 10.58 6.93
C MET A 215 -6.01 10.06 8.37
N GLY A 216 -5.39 10.81 9.28
CA GLY A 216 -5.07 10.38 10.64
C GLY A 216 -3.98 9.31 10.71
N LYS A 217 -3.14 9.23 9.69
CA LYS A 217 -2.01 8.31 9.61
C LYS A 217 -0.69 9.00 9.99
N VAL A 218 0.33 8.20 10.26
CA VAL A 218 1.68 8.64 10.60
C VAL A 218 2.60 8.32 9.41
N PRO A 219 2.96 9.32 8.60
CA PRO A 219 3.85 9.11 7.46
C PRO A 219 5.31 8.99 7.91
N SER A 220 6.06 8.13 7.22
CA SER A 220 7.52 7.99 7.35
C SER A 220 8.13 8.03 5.96
N VAL A 221 9.12 8.89 5.74
CA VAL A 221 9.77 9.03 4.42
C VAL A 221 10.83 7.95 4.25
N SER A 222 10.87 7.34 3.08
CA SER A 222 11.84 6.33 2.68
C SER A 222 12.33 6.61 1.26
N ALA A 223 13.54 6.13 0.95
CA ALA A 223 14.08 6.15 -0.40
C ALA A 223 13.54 4.97 -1.23
N ASP A 224 13.56 5.11 -2.56
CA ASP A 224 13.26 4.04 -3.52
C ASP A 224 14.39 2.99 -3.51
N SER A 225 14.28 2.06 -2.58
CA SER A 225 15.23 0.96 -2.38
C SER A 225 14.45 -0.35 -2.16
N PRO A 226 14.97 -1.51 -2.56
CA PRO A 226 14.29 -2.78 -2.36
C PRO A 226 13.81 -2.98 -0.92
N GLY A 227 12.50 -3.23 -0.77
CA GLY A 227 11.83 -3.41 0.52
C GLY A 227 11.57 -2.12 1.30
N PHE A 228 11.90 -0.96 0.74
CA PHE A 228 11.75 0.36 1.35
C PHE A 228 12.32 0.39 2.77
N LEU A 229 11.61 0.88 3.76
CA LEU A 229 12.07 0.90 5.14
C LEU A 229 11.51 -0.29 5.94
N ALA A 230 10.19 -0.51 5.87
CA ALA A 230 9.53 -1.53 6.70
C ALA A 230 9.97 -2.94 6.35
N ASN A 231 9.86 -3.35 5.08
CA ASN A 231 10.21 -4.71 4.68
C ASN A 231 11.72 -4.99 4.76
N ARG A 232 12.55 -3.96 4.52
CA ARG A 232 14.00 -4.08 4.65
C ARG A 232 14.46 -4.40 6.08
N ILE A 233 13.70 -4.01 7.09
CA ILE A 233 13.97 -4.31 8.50
C ILE A 233 13.21 -5.56 8.93
N LEU A 234 11.92 -5.65 8.62
CA LEU A 234 11.03 -6.69 9.10
C LEU A 234 11.38 -8.08 8.52
N MET A 235 11.69 -8.15 7.22
CA MET A 235 11.92 -9.46 6.60
C MET A 235 13.19 -10.15 7.09
N PRO A 236 14.35 -9.48 7.21
CA PRO A 236 15.51 -10.08 7.88
C PRO A 236 15.25 -10.49 9.33
N TYR A 237 14.47 -9.71 10.09
CA TYR A 237 14.08 -10.07 11.46
C TYR A 237 13.28 -11.39 11.50
N ILE A 238 12.29 -11.55 10.61
CA ILE A 238 11.51 -12.79 10.47
C ILE A 238 12.41 -13.93 9.99
N ASN A 239 13.21 -13.69 8.95
CA ASN A 239 14.08 -14.71 8.37
C ASN A 239 15.12 -15.23 9.37
N GLU A 240 15.67 -14.35 10.22
CA GLU A 240 16.61 -14.75 11.28
C GLU A 240 15.92 -15.63 12.33
N ALA A 241 14.68 -15.32 12.70
CA ALA A 241 13.90 -16.19 13.58
C ALA A 241 13.64 -17.58 12.97
N ILE A 242 13.40 -17.64 11.66
CA ILE A 242 13.27 -18.91 10.94
C ILE A 242 14.61 -19.66 10.91
N ILE A 243 15.73 -18.97 10.71
CA ILE A 243 17.08 -19.56 10.76
C ILE A 243 17.38 -20.10 12.17
N CYS A 244 17.00 -19.40 13.22
CA CYS A 244 17.13 -19.92 14.61
C CYS A 244 16.36 -21.23 14.80
N LEU A 245 15.15 -21.35 14.23
CA LEU A 245 14.39 -22.60 14.24
C LEU A 245 15.08 -23.69 13.38
N GLU A 246 15.50 -23.36 12.17
CA GLU A 246 16.16 -24.24 11.19
C GLU A 246 17.45 -24.85 11.76
N THR A 247 18.23 -24.06 12.50
CA THR A 247 19.53 -24.46 13.07
C THR A 247 19.45 -25.01 14.47
N GLY A 248 18.25 -25.08 15.05
CA GLY A 248 18.03 -25.67 16.37
C GLY A 248 18.47 -24.79 17.56
N VAL A 249 18.62 -23.46 17.36
CA VAL A 249 18.92 -22.51 18.43
C VAL A 249 17.77 -22.43 19.43
N GLY A 250 16.52 -22.57 18.96
CA GLY A 250 15.34 -22.57 19.81
C GLY A 250 14.15 -23.25 19.13
N GLN A 251 13.16 -23.65 19.95
CA GLN A 251 11.88 -24.11 19.44
C GLN A 251 11.00 -22.91 19.06
N LYS A 252 10.03 -23.13 18.18
CA LYS A 252 9.18 -22.04 17.66
C LYS A 252 8.47 -21.24 18.75
N GLU A 253 7.99 -21.92 19.80
CA GLU A 253 7.33 -21.29 20.93
C GLU A 253 8.30 -20.42 21.74
N ASP A 254 9.53 -20.86 21.94
CA ASP A 254 10.54 -20.14 22.70
C ASP A 254 11.02 -18.89 21.94
N ILE A 255 11.23 -19.01 20.61
CA ILE A 255 11.60 -17.90 19.73
C ILE A 255 10.52 -16.80 19.78
N ASP A 256 9.25 -17.18 19.60
CA ASP A 256 8.15 -16.21 19.63
C ASP A 256 7.94 -15.60 21.02
N ASN A 257 8.03 -16.42 22.07
CA ASN A 257 7.85 -15.97 23.45
C ASN A 257 8.93 -14.99 23.90
N ILE A 258 10.21 -15.27 23.62
CA ILE A 258 11.28 -14.35 24.02
C ILE A 258 11.19 -13.02 23.28
N MET A 259 10.86 -13.03 22.01
CA MET A 259 10.69 -11.81 21.23
C MET A 259 9.47 -11.01 21.69
N LYS A 260 8.35 -11.67 21.92
CA LYS A 260 7.13 -11.02 22.41
C LYS A 260 7.31 -10.40 23.78
N ASN A 261 7.90 -11.12 24.72
CA ASN A 261 7.99 -10.69 26.12
C ASN A 261 9.29 -9.93 26.44
N GLY A 262 10.37 -10.19 25.70
CA GLY A 262 11.66 -9.53 25.91
C GLY A 262 11.81 -8.22 25.17
N THR A 263 11.14 -8.07 24.00
CA THR A 263 11.19 -6.84 23.19
C THR A 263 9.86 -6.12 23.07
N ASN A 264 8.83 -6.63 23.76
CA ASN A 264 7.47 -6.06 23.82
C ASN A 264 6.80 -5.89 22.43
N VAL A 265 7.11 -6.78 21.49
CA VAL A 265 6.38 -6.83 20.22
C VAL A 265 5.02 -7.49 20.41
N PRO A 266 3.96 -7.06 19.69
CA PRO A 266 2.61 -7.58 19.88
C PRO A 266 2.46 -9.05 19.48
N MET A 267 3.34 -9.54 18.59
CA MET A 267 3.33 -10.89 18.03
C MET A 267 4.76 -11.37 17.81
N GLY A 268 5.05 -12.63 18.13
CA GLY A 268 6.35 -13.22 17.83
C GLY A 268 6.62 -13.33 16.31
N PRO A 269 7.88 -13.40 15.88
CA PRO A 269 8.26 -13.33 14.48
C PRO A 269 7.72 -14.49 13.62
N LEU A 270 7.62 -15.71 14.16
CA LEU A 270 7.11 -16.87 13.43
C LEU A 270 5.57 -16.82 13.29
N GLN A 271 4.87 -16.38 14.35
CA GLN A 271 3.43 -16.08 14.26
C GLN A 271 3.15 -14.93 13.27
N LEU A 272 4.02 -13.92 13.24
CA LEU A 272 3.90 -12.80 12.31
C LEU A 272 4.14 -13.25 10.87
N ALA A 273 5.11 -14.14 10.63
CA ALA A 273 5.33 -14.77 9.33
C ALA A 273 4.09 -15.53 8.85
N ASP A 274 3.49 -16.35 9.71
CA ASP A 274 2.25 -17.07 9.41
C ASP A 274 1.06 -16.13 9.14
N PHE A 275 0.99 -14.98 9.84
CA PHE A 275 -0.03 -13.98 9.63
C PHE A 275 0.13 -13.24 8.29
N ILE A 276 1.36 -12.89 7.90
CA ILE A 276 1.68 -12.26 6.61
C ILE A 276 1.45 -13.24 5.46
N GLY A 277 1.82 -14.49 5.66
CA GLY A 277 1.89 -15.56 4.68
C GLY A 277 3.33 -15.86 4.27
N LEU A 278 3.72 -17.13 4.39
CA LEU A 278 5.11 -17.54 4.17
C LEU A 278 5.58 -17.36 2.73
N ASP A 279 4.70 -17.53 1.76
CA ASP A 279 4.96 -17.25 0.35
C ASP A 279 5.20 -15.73 0.11
N THR A 280 4.47 -14.88 0.80
CA THR A 280 4.69 -13.42 0.76
C THR A 280 6.04 -13.07 1.39
N CYS A 281 6.36 -13.64 2.55
CA CYS A 281 7.67 -13.45 3.19
C CYS A 281 8.81 -13.90 2.27
N LEU A 282 8.67 -15.08 1.63
CA LEU A 282 9.65 -15.60 0.69
C LEU A 282 9.84 -14.65 -0.51
N ALA A 283 8.77 -14.23 -1.14
CA ALA A 283 8.81 -13.32 -2.29
C ALA A 283 9.49 -11.99 -1.97
N ILE A 284 9.22 -11.43 -0.78
CA ILE A 284 9.87 -10.19 -0.34
C ILE A 284 11.37 -10.43 -0.07
N MET A 285 11.74 -11.53 0.59
CA MET A 285 13.14 -11.86 0.82
C MET A 285 13.91 -12.06 -0.50
N GLU A 286 13.29 -12.70 -1.50
CA GLU A 286 13.88 -12.85 -2.84
C GLU A 286 14.07 -11.49 -3.53
N THR A 287 13.09 -10.60 -3.43
CA THR A 287 13.18 -9.23 -3.95
C THR A 287 14.34 -8.47 -3.29
N LEU A 288 14.48 -8.57 -1.97
CA LEU A 288 15.59 -7.96 -1.22
C LEU A 288 16.94 -8.55 -1.65
N TYR A 289 17.04 -9.89 -1.74
CA TYR A 289 18.27 -10.57 -2.12
C TYR A 289 18.71 -10.23 -3.54
N GLN A 290 17.80 -10.27 -4.50
CA GLN A 290 18.09 -9.94 -5.89
C GLN A 290 18.41 -8.45 -6.09
N GLY A 291 17.67 -7.57 -5.40
CA GLY A 291 17.82 -6.12 -5.56
C GLY A 291 19.05 -5.53 -4.86
N LEU A 292 19.52 -6.16 -3.78
CA LEU A 292 20.63 -5.66 -2.97
C LEU A 292 21.93 -6.46 -3.13
N GLY A 293 21.85 -7.72 -3.58
CA GLY A 293 23.01 -8.59 -3.80
C GLY A 293 23.77 -9.00 -2.54
N ASP A 294 23.17 -8.80 -1.35
CA ASP A 294 23.80 -9.06 -0.06
C ASP A 294 23.24 -10.38 0.53
N SER A 295 24.14 -11.29 0.92
CA SER A 295 23.81 -12.59 1.44
C SER A 295 22.95 -12.58 2.72
N LYS A 296 22.94 -11.50 3.47
CA LYS A 296 22.06 -11.35 4.65
C LYS A 296 20.56 -11.39 4.32
N TYR A 297 20.20 -11.15 3.05
CA TYR A 297 18.82 -11.24 2.57
C TYR A 297 18.49 -12.58 1.94
N ARG A 298 19.42 -13.54 1.97
CA ARG A 298 19.17 -14.89 1.47
C ARG A 298 18.03 -15.53 2.28
N PRO A 299 16.94 -15.97 1.64
CA PRO A 299 15.86 -16.66 2.35
C PRO A 299 16.36 -17.93 3.03
N SER A 300 15.86 -18.24 4.22
CA SER A 300 16.06 -19.52 4.89
C SER A 300 15.60 -20.67 4.00
N VAL A 301 16.33 -21.79 4.07
CA VAL A 301 15.95 -23.02 3.35
C VAL A 301 14.63 -23.56 3.89
N LEU A 302 14.44 -23.49 5.20
CA LEU A 302 13.19 -23.91 5.87
C LEU A 302 11.98 -23.10 5.36
N LEU A 303 12.12 -21.79 5.16
CA LEU A 303 11.05 -20.95 4.60
C LEU A 303 10.62 -21.46 3.21
N ARG A 304 11.58 -21.76 2.33
CA ARG A 304 11.29 -22.33 1.00
C ARG A 304 10.56 -23.66 1.11
N GLN A 305 11.04 -24.56 1.97
CA GLN A 305 10.43 -25.87 2.18
C GLN A 305 8.98 -25.78 2.64
N TYR A 306 8.67 -24.85 3.53
CA TYR A 306 7.29 -24.62 3.98
C TYR A 306 6.40 -24.12 2.84
N VAL A 307 6.89 -23.18 2.03
CA VAL A 307 6.16 -22.69 0.86
C VAL A 307 5.95 -23.78 -0.17
N ASP A 308 6.98 -24.59 -0.48
CA ASP A 308 6.89 -25.71 -1.41
C ASP A 308 5.90 -26.80 -0.93
N ALA A 309 5.79 -26.97 0.40
CA ALA A 309 4.83 -27.88 1.02
C ALA A 309 3.39 -27.32 1.05
N GLY A 310 3.16 -26.08 0.59
CA GLY A 310 1.86 -25.41 0.67
C GLY A 310 1.46 -24.96 2.09
N TRP A 311 2.40 -24.95 3.04
CA TRP A 311 2.17 -24.50 4.41
C TRP A 311 2.40 -22.99 4.47
N LEU A 312 1.39 -22.23 4.04
CA LEU A 312 1.51 -20.79 3.81
C LEU A 312 1.13 -19.94 5.01
N GLY A 313 0.98 -20.53 6.19
CA GLY A 313 0.57 -19.84 7.40
C GLY A 313 -0.95 -19.85 7.59
N LYS A 314 -1.47 -18.80 8.23
CA LYS A 314 -2.88 -18.70 8.63
C LYS A 314 -3.86 -18.85 7.45
N LYS A 315 -3.51 -18.37 6.27
CA LYS A 315 -4.37 -18.43 5.08
C LYS A 315 -4.58 -19.86 4.54
N SER A 316 -3.66 -20.77 4.81
CA SER A 316 -3.77 -22.20 4.44
C SER A 316 -4.15 -23.10 5.62
N GLY A 317 -4.38 -22.52 6.82
CA GLY A 317 -4.64 -23.26 8.04
C GLY A 317 -3.39 -23.86 8.70
N ARG A 318 -2.22 -23.77 8.06
CA ARG A 318 -0.96 -24.32 8.53
C ARG A 318 0.23 -23.48 8.06
N GLY A 319 1.16 -23.23 8.97
CA GLY A 319 2.47 -22.65 8.75
C GLY A 319 3.43 -23.21 9.79
N PHE A 320 4.15 -22.32 10.51
CA PHE A 320 4.88 -22.70 11.73
C PHE A 320 3.92 -23.20 12.80
N TYR A 321 2.71 -22.69 12.81
CA TYR A 321 1.60 -23.10 13.70
C TYR A 321 0.44 -23.71 12.89
N ASN A 322 -0.46 -24.40 13.60
CA ASN A 322 -1.74 -24.86 13.05
C ASN A 322 -2.86 -23.89 13.48
N TYR A 323 -3.84 -23.62 12.60
CA TYR A 323 -4.91 -22.63 12.78
C TYR A 323 -6.29 -23.23 12.56
#